data_f1049eeb1a9f163a5f2c6a8dea930636
#
_entry.id   f1049eeb1a9f163a5f2c6a8dea930636
#
_cell.length_a   1.000
_cell.length_b   1.000
_cell.length_c   1.000
_cell.angle_alpha   90.00
_cell.angle_beta   90.00
_cell.angle_gamma   90.00
#
_symmetry.space_group_name_H-M   'P 1'
#
loop_
_entity.id
_entity.type
_entity.pdbx_description
1 polymer ?
#
loop_
_entity_poly.entity_id
_entity_poly.type
_entity_poly.pdbx_seq_one_letter_code
_entity_poly.pdbx_strand_id
1 'polypeptide(L)'
;MMENRKSMSVRFQFCIALILLVVKVPDSAAWGPQGHRVIGFIADGHLKPEVKELIAEKFNINSLADVATWADRTRKKRKEESSWHYTNIEEGQWTYDAERDCPDRACVTEKIHEFSSILRSTPLRERKDALKFLVHFVGDVHQPLHLGNLKDRGGGTLRFLYKGEATSLHYLWDGGLIDWGEISLLKYAARLNGRVSEAEVSTWSLSTVSDWANESRSLALKVAYSVDKEGLSKAYIKRGREIINLRLTQAGVRLAHLLNTVLTF
;
A
#
# COMPACT_ATOMS: atom_id res chain seq x y z
N MET A 1 6.24 -19.87 -85.66
CA MET A 1 7.01 -19.10 -84.68
C MET A 1 5.99 -18.59 -83.65
N MET A 2 5.84 -19.27 -82.54
CA MET A 2 4.92 -18.86 -81.40
C MET A 2 5.80 -18.64 -80.21
N GLU A 3 5.84 -17.38 -79.79
CA GLU A 3 6.66 -16.89 -78.67
C GLU A 3 5.88 -17.08 -77.32
N ASN A 4 6.48 -17.85 -76.44
CA ASN A 4 5.90 -18.25 -75.16
C ASN A 4 6.24 -17.22 -74.09
N ARG A 5 5.31 -16.30 -73.75
CA ARG A 5 5.46 -15.37 -72.62
C ARG A 5 5.16 -16.07 -71.30
N LYS A 6 6.20 -16.33 -70.50
CA LYS A 6 6.06 -16.77 -69.12
C LYS A 6 5.69 -15.57 -68.23
N SER A 7 4.51 -15.59 -67.68
CA SER A 7 4.06 -14.67 -66.63
C SER A 7 4.71 -15.05 -65.31
N MET A 8 5.49 -14.14 -64.76
CA MET A 8 6.16 -14.26 -63.45
C MET A 8 5.25 -13.61 -62.38
N SER A 9 4.54 -14.42 -61.64
CA SER A 9 3.70 -14.00 -60.54
C SER A 9 4.57 -13.74 -59.31
N VAL A 10 4.75 -12.48 -58.94
CA VAL A 10 5.41 -12.06 -57.70
C VAL A 10 4.40 -12.15 -56.55
N ARG A 11 4.55 -13.17 -55.71
CA ARG A 11 3.80 -13.28 -54.45
C ARG A 11 4.43 -12.37 -53.40
N PHE A 12 3.79 -11.25 -53.10
CA PHE A 12 4.10 -10.43 -51.93
C PHE A 12 3.65 -11.16 -50.66
N GLN A 13 4.58 -11.72 -49.89
CA GLN A 13 4.30 -12.20 -48.53
C GLN A 13 4.34 -11.00 -47.59
N PHE A 14 3.18 -10.57 -47.13
CA PHE A 14 3.07 -9.63 -46.01
C PHE A 14 3.41 -10.35 -44.73
N CYS A 15 4.61 -10.18 -44.19
CA CYS A 15 4.95 -10.53 -42.82
C CYS A 15 4.34 -9.48 -41.88
N ILE A 16 3.20 -9.78 -41.28
CA ILE A 16 2.66 -8.98 -40.15
C ILE A 16 3.53 -9.27 -38.94
N ALA A 17 4.48 -8.37 -38.66
CA ALA A 17 5.22 -8.41 -37.41
C ALA A 17 4.29 -8.00 -36.29
N LEU A 18 3.84 -8.98 -35.47
CA LEU A 18 3.06 -8.76 -34.27
C LEU A 18 4.00 -8.13 -33.20
N ILE A 19 3.99 -6.79 -33.10
CA ILE A 19 4.69 -6.08 -32.04
C ILE A 19 3.95 -6.34 -30.75
N LEU A 20 4.43 -7.29 -29.95
CA LEU A 20 4.03 -7.48 -28.56
C LEU A 20 4.52 -6.25 -27.77
N LEU A 21 3.64 -5.28 -27.59
CA LEU A 21 3.84 -4.20 -26.62
C LEU A 21 3.88 -4.83 -25.22
N VAL A 22 5.09 -5.05 -24.71
CA VAL A 22 5.29 -5.39 -23.30
C VAL A 22 5.00 -4.12 -22.50
N VAL A 23 3.74 -3.98 -22.07
CA VAL A 23 3.36 -2.94 -21.12
C VAL A 23 4.04 -3.27 -19.80
N LYS A 24 5.10 -2.54 -19.46
CA LYS A 24 5.68 -2.58 -18.11
C LYS A 24 4.63 -2.06 -17.15
N VAL A 25 3.94 -2.96 -16.47
CA VAL A 25 3.15 -2.60 -15.30
C VAL A 25 4.15 -2.20 -14.21
N PRO A 26 4.07 -0.99 -13.65
CA PRO A 26 4.95 -0.60 -12.55
C PRO A 26 4.83 -1.59 -11.42
N ASP A 27 5.97 -1.91 -10.79
CA ASP A 27 6.01 -2.73 -9.58
C ASP A 27 5.06 -2.12 -8.55
N SER A 28 4.19 -2.95 -8.00
CA SER A 28 3.22 -2.54 -7.00
C SER A 28 3.98 -1.97 -5.80
N ALA A 29 3.90 -0.67 -5.62
CA ALA A 29 4.25 -0.03 -4.37
C ALA A 29 2.99 -0.09 -3.49
N ALA A 30 3.11 -0.33 -2.19
CA ALA A 30 2.07 -0.18 -1.18
C ALA A 30 1.08 0.96 -1.50
N TRP A 31 0.25 1.44 -0.61
CA TRP A 31 -0.47 2.70 -0.93
C TRP A 31 0.41 3.59 -1.81
N GLY A 32 0.00 3.95 -3.00
CA GLY A 32 0.83 4.78 -3.86
C GLY A 32 1.42 5.98 -3.09
N PRO A 33 2.46 6.65 -3.58
CA PRO A 33 3.17 7.70 -2.83
C PRO A 33 2.25 8.76 -2.21
N GLN A 34 1.11 9.01 -2.83
CA GLN A 34 0.10 9.95 -2.35
C GLN A 34 -0.63 9.42 -1.10
N GLY A 35 -0.99 8.12 -1.08
CA GLY A 35 -1.67 7.50 0.06
C GLY A 35 -0.80 7.49 1.32
N HIS A 36 0.48 7.10 1.21
CA HIS A 36 1.42 7.18 2.33
C HIS A 36 1.59 8.61 2.86
N ARG A 37 1.65 9.61 1.98
CA ARG A 37 1.74 11.01 2.42
C ARG A 37 0.47 11.48 3.11
N VAL A 38 -0.71 11.06 2.65
CA VAL A 38 -1.99 11.35 3.34
C VAL A 38 -2.00 10.76 4.74
N ILE A 39 -1.53 9.51 4.91
CA ILE A 39 -1.37 8.87 6.23
C ILE A 39 -0.45 9.70 7.13
N GLY A 40 0.70 10.12 6.60
CA GLY A 40 1.65 10.97 7.33
C GLY A 40 1.03 12.29 7.80
N PHE A 41 0.28 13.00 6.93
CA PHE A 41 -0.41 14.24 7.29
C PHE A 41 -1.50 14.03 8.36
N ILE A 42 -2.26 12.93 8.28
CA ILE A 42 -3.24 12.61 9.32
C ILE A 42 -2.53 12.33 10.63
N ALA A 43 -1.45 11.55 10.62
CA ALA A 43 -0.68 11.24 11.81
C ALA A 43 -0.07 12.49 12.46
N ASP A 44 0.47 13.44 11.67
CA ASP A 44 0.99 14.72 12.17
C ASP A 44 -0.04 15.50 13.00
N GLY A 45 -1.34 15.36 12.65
CA GLY A 45 -2.45 16.00 13.36
C GLY A 45 -2.82 15.33 14.70
N HIS A 46 -2.37 14.09 14.94
CA HIS A 46 -2.64 13.31 16.16
C HIS A 46 -1.40 13.09 17.02
N LEU A 47 -0.21 13.58 16.60
CA LEU A 47 0.98 13.55 17.45
C LEU A 47 0.80 14.50 18.64
N LYS A 48 1.23 14.04 19.81
CA LYS A 48 1.39 14.91 20.99
C LYS A 48 2.44 15.99 20.70
N PRO A 49 2.27 17.23 21.22
CA PRO A 49 3.21 18.31 20.95
C PRO A 49 4.67 17.94 21.24
N GLU A 50 4.91 17.32 22.40
CA GLU A 50 6.25 16.88 22.83
C GLU A 50 6.87 15.82 21.93
N VAL A 51 6.06 14.90 21.37
CA VAL A 51 6.52 13.88 20.43
C VAL A 51 6.83 14.50 19.06
N LYS A 52 6.02 15.45 18.63
CA LYS A 52 6.24 16.18 17.38
C LYS A 52 7.55 17.00 17.44
N GLU A 53 7.79 17.69 18.55
CA GLU A 53 9.02 18.44 18.78
C GLU A 53 10.24 17.49 18.82
N LEU A 54 10.15 16.38 19.55
CA LEU A 54 11.21 15.37 19.60
C LEU A 54 11.54 14.82 18.19
N ILE A 55 10.53 14.54 17.37
CA ILE A 55 10.73 14.07 15.99
C ILE A 55 11.44 15.13 15.15
N ALA A 56 11.03 16.38 15.25
CA ALA A 56 11.66 17.47 14.52
C ALA A 56 13.13 17.67 14.94
N GLU A 57 13.40 17.72 16.23
CA GLU A 57 14.76 18.01 16.74
C GLU A 57 15.73 16.84 16.58
N LYS A 58 15.31 15.61 17.01
CA LYS A 58 16.23 14.46 17.05
C LYS A 58 16.32 13.71 15.73
N PHE A 59 15.24 13.70 14.94
CA PHE A 59 15.21 12.97 13.67
C PHE A 59 15.34 13.90 12.45
N ASN A 60 15.24 15.23 12.64
CA ASN A 60 15.22 16.24 11.58
C ASN A 60 14.10 15.95 10.55
N ILE A 61 12.89 15.69 11.06
CA ILE A 61 11.68 15.40 10.28
C ILE A 61 10.58 16.38 10.76
N ASN A 62 10.18 17.29 9.88
CA ASN A 62 9.17 18.31 10.20
C ASN A 62 7.72 17.79 9.95
N SER A 63 7.57 16.82 9.06
CA SER A 63 6.31 16.14 8.81
C SER A 63 6.57 14.66 8.50
N LEU A 64 5.75 13.78 9.03
CA LEU A 64 5.79 12.35 8.73
C LEU A 64 5.52 12.08 7.24
N ALA A 65 4.73 12.95 6.60
CA ALA A 65 4.45 12.87 5.16
C ALA A 65 5.71 13.03 4.28
N ASP A 66 6.76 13.69 4.76
CA ASP A 66 8.01 13.89 3.99
C ASP A 66 8.83 12.61 3.88
N VAL A 67 8.71 11.73 4.85
CA VAL A 67 9.43 10.45 4.92
C VAL A 67 8.58 9.23 4.58
N ALA A 68 7.28 9.42 4.38
CA ALA A 68 6.29 8.35 4.21
C ALA A 68 6.58 7.39 3.03
N THR A 69 7.33 7.82 2.02
CA THR A 69 7.71 7.00 0.86
C THR A 69 9.18 6.55 0.88
N TRP A 70 9.86 6.74 2.00
CA TRP A 70 11.30 6.47 2.07
C TRP A 70 11.59 4.96 1.94
N ALA A 71 10.84 4.09 2.58
CA ALA A 71 11.01 2.64 2.52
C ALA A 71 10.87 2.09 1.08
N ASP A 72 9.91 2.59 0.30
CA ASP A 72 9.78 2.23 -1.10
C ASP A 72 10.99 2.61 -1.97
N ARG A 73 11.65 3.72 -1.64
CA ARG A 73 12.86 4.13 -2.35
C ARG A 73 14.06 3.28 -1.98
N THR A 74 14.15 2.83 -0.74
CA THR A 74 15.28 2.01 -0.26
C THR A 74 15.20 0.58 -0.75
N ARG A 75 14.04 -0.06 -0.78
CA ARG A 75 13.87 -1.44 -1.27
C ARG A 75 14.33 -1.64 -2.72
N LYS A 76 14.36 -0.60 -3.54
CA LYS A 76 14.92 -0.67 -4.90
C LYS A 76 16.40 -1.02 -4.92
N LYS A 77 17.12 -0.64 -3.85
CA LYS A 77 18.55 -0.90 -3.67
C LYS A 77 18.82 -2.08 -2.72
N ARG A 78 17.92 -2.33 -1.80
CA ARG A 78 17.98 -3.39 -0.77
C ARG A 78 16.83 -4.35 -1.00
N LYS A 79 17.03 -5.32 -1.90
CA LYS A 79 15.97 -6.24 -2.37
C LYS A 79 15.41 -7.13 -1.25
N GLU A 80 16.21 -7.40 -0.23
CA GLU A 80 15.82 -8.12 0.98
C GLU A 80 14.67 -7.45 1.73
N GLU A 81 14.52 -6.13 1.60
CA GLU A 81 13.42 -5.38 2.22
C GLU A 81 12.08 -5.55 1.50
N SER A 82 12.07 -6.16 0.31
CA SER A 82 10.85 -6.24 -0.51
C SER A 82 9.72 -7.01 0.17
N SER A 83 10.01 -8.07 0.92
CA SER A 83 9.02 -8.86 1.67
C SER A 83 8.46 -8.12 2.89
N TRP A 84 9.16 -7.10 3.40
CA TRP A 84 8.77 -6.38 4.61
C TRP A 84 7.50 -5.53 4.44
N HIS A 85 7.06 -5.32 3.20
CA HIS A 85 5.94 -4.44 2.87
C HIS A 85 4.56 -5.12 2.94
N TYR A 86 4.51 -6.46 3.04
CA TYR A 86 3.25 -7.22 3.02
C TYR A 86 3.36 -8.50 3.86
N THR A 87 2.21 -9.12 4.10
CA THR A 87 2.08 -10.47 4.64
C THR A 87 1.05 -11.22 3.80
N ASN A 88 1.49 -11.95 2.78
CA ASN A 88 0.59 -12.76 1.99
C ASN A 88 0.14 -14.00 2.78
N ILE A 89 -1.17 -14.24 2.82
CA ILE A 89 -1.83 -15.29 3.60
C ILE A 89 -2.34 -16.38 2.66
N GLU A 90 -2.24 -17.63 3.05
CA GLU A 90 -2.74 -18.75 2.26
C GLU A 90 -4.25 -18.61 1.98
N GLU A 91 -4.65 -19.10 0.79
CA GLU A 91 -6.06 -19.11 0.39
C GLU A 91 -6.89 -19.96 1.38
N GLY A 92 -8.07 -19.46 1.76
CA GLY A 92 -8.92 -20.12 2.76
C GLY A 92 -8.65 -19.70 4.21
N GLN A 93 -7.53 -19.07 4.50
CA GLN A 93 -7.23 -18.52 5.83
C GLN A 93 -7.83 -17.11 5.98
N TRP A 94 -8.58 -16.92 7.07
CA TRP A 94 -9.31 -15.67 7.34
C TRP A 94 -8.60 -14.72 8.30
N THR A 95 -7.64 -15.23 9.05
CA THR A 95 -6.90 -14.50 10.07
C THR A 95 -5.40 -14.65 9.84
N TYR A 96 -4.67 -13.62 10.22
CA TYR A 96 -3.21 -13.63 10.30
C TYR A 96 -2.74 -14.50 11.46
N ASP A 97 -1.73 -15.30 11.20
CA ASP A 97 -1.01 -16.11 12.17
C ASP A 97 0.50 -15.93 11.91
N ALA A 98 1.24 -15.48 12.92
CA ALA A 98 2.65 -15.11 12.76
C ALA A 98 3.56 -16.32 12.43
N GLU A 99 3.28 -17.50 13.01
CA GLU A 99 4.09 -18.69 12.79
C GLU A 99 3.86 -19.27 11.40
N ARG A 100 2.63 -19.21 10.90
CA ARG A 100 2.25 -19.70 9.57
C ARG A 100 2.64 -18.73 8.47
N ASP A 101 2.30 -17.43 8.63
CA ASP A 101 2.31 -16.45 7.54
C ASP A 101 3.61 -15.63 7.49
N CYS A 102 4.41 -15.68 8.57
CA CYS A 102 5.66 -14.91 8.70
C CYS A 102 6.73 -15.63 9.50
N PRO A 103 7.07 -16.92 9.16
CA PRO A 103 7.98 -17.74 9.96
C PRO A 103 9.40 -17.17 10.04
N ASP A 104 9.83 -16.41 9.04
CA ASP A 104 11.14 -15.75 8.98
C ASP A 104 11.12 -14.33 9.57
N ARG A 105 9.98 -13.86 10.09
CA ARG A 105 9.76 -12.52 10.62
C ARG A 105 10.09 -11.39 9.64
N ALA A 106 10.09 -11.67 8.34
CA ALA A 106 10.40 -10.73 7.26
C ALA A 106 9.13 -10.23 6.54
N CYS A 107 8.09 -9.89 7.27
CA CYS A 107 6.81 -9.40 6.78
C CYS A 107 6.37 -8.12 7.49
N VAL A 108 5.36 -7.42 6.97
CA VAL A 108 4.96 -6.09 7.45
C VAL A 108 4.56 -6.08 8.92
N THR A 109 3.83 -7.08 9.38
CA THR A 109 3.37 -7.18 10.79
C THR A 109 4.53 -7.30 11.76
N GLU A 110 5.47 -8.21 11.49
CA GLU A 110 6.62 -8.44 12.36
C GLU A 110 7.62 -7.27 12.29
N LYS A 111 7.78 -6.64 11.13
CA LYS A 111 8.64 -5.46 11.01
C LYS A 111 8.09 -4.23 11.76
N ILE A 112 6.79 -4.07 11.88
CA ILE A 112 6.22 -3.04 12.75
C ILE A 112 6.61 -3.28 14.21
N HIS A 113 6.55 -4.53 14.71
CA HIS A 113 6.98 -4.88 16.06
C HIS A 113 8.48 -4.63 16.28
N GLU A 114 9.32 -5.11 15.34
CA GLU A 114 10.78 -4.93 15.38
C GLU A 114 11.15 -3.45 15.43
N PHE A 115 10.67 -2.64 14.49
CA PHE A 115 11.03 -1.22 14.44
C PHE A 115 10.42 -0.40 15.59
N SER A 116 9.30 -0.82 16.14
CA SER A 116 8.76 -0.23 17.38
C SER A 116 9.68 -0.48 18.57
N SER A 117 10.26 -1.67 18.67
CA SER A 117 11.25 -2.01 19.70
C SER A 117 12.56 -1.21 19.51
N ILE A 118 13.08 -1.14 18.28
CA ILE A 118 14.26 -0.36 17.94
C ILE A 118 14.06 1.12 18.31
N LEU A 119 12.89 1.68 18.03
CA LEU A 119 12.59 3.06 18.29
C LEU A 119 12.59 3.41 19.80
N ARG A 120 12.32 2.42 20.68
CA ARG A 120 12.36 2.57 22.14
C ARG A 120 13.77 2.51 22.74
N SER A 121 14.66 1.67 22.25
CA SER A 121 15.80 1.17 23.02
C SER A 121 17.16 1.28 22.37
N THR A 122 17.27 1.67 21.09
CA THR A 122 18.55 1.67 20.37
C THR A 122 19.16 3.08 20.20
N PRO A 123 20.44 3.18 19.77
CA PRO A 123 21.08 4.46 19.47
C PRO A 123 20.29 5.28 18.43
N LEU A 124 20.35 6.60 18.53
CA LEU A 124 19.59 7.53 17.69
C LEU A 124 19.73 7.29 16.18
N ARG A 125 20.88 6.83 15.73
CA ARG A 125 21.13 6.56 14.30
C ARG A 125 20.18 5.47 13.76
N GLU A 126 20.05 4.35 14.49
CA GLU A 126 19.21 3.23 14.09
C GLU A 126 17.73 3.58 14.23
N ARG A 127 17.38 4.35 15.27
CA ARG A 127 16.03 4.87 15.49
C ARG A 127 15.52 5.72 14.33
N LYS A 128 16.40 6.47 13.64
CA LYS A 128 16.00 7.31 12.50
C LYS A 128 15.44 6.52 11.33
N ASP A 129 16.03 5.39 10.97
CA ASP A 129 15.52 4.53 9.91
C ASP A 129 14.29 3.73 10.39
N ALA A 130 14.30 3.28 11.68
CA ALA A 130 13.14 2.63 12.29
C ALA A 130 11.88 3.52 12.25
N LEU A 131 12.01 4.82 12.55
CA LEU A 131 10.90 5.77 12.44
C LEU A 131 10.35 5.83 11.01
N LYS A 132 11.22 5.92 10.00
CA LYS A 132 10.80 5.99 8.58
C LYS A 132 10.12 4.69 8.11
N PHE A 133 10.63 3.54 8.56
CA PHE A 133 9.98 2.25 8.30
C PHE A 133 8.60 2.19 8.94
N LEU A 134 8.44 2.59 10.20
CA LEU A 134 7.14 2.61 10.87
C LEU A 134 6.13 3.52 10.16
N VAL A 135 6.56 4.73 9.75
CA VAL A 135 5.70 5.66 9.00
C VAL A 135 5.15 5.00 7.72
N HIS A 136 5.94 4.16 7.07
CA HIS A 136 5.54 3.46 5.86
C HIS A 136 4.73 2.20 6.16
N PHE A 137 5.25 1.31 7.00
CA PHE A 137 4.68 -0.03 7.21
C PHE A 137 3.33 -0.03 7.95
N VAL A 138 3.11 0.98 8.83
CA VAL A 138 1.76 1.17 9.38
C VAL A 138 0.76 1.51 8.27
N GLY A 139 1.18 2.23 7.23
CA GLY A 139 0.38 2.39 6.02
C GLY A 139 0.12 1.06 5.32
N ASP A 140 1.17 0.29 5.08
CA ASP A 140 1.13 -0.98 4.35
C ASP A 140 0.18 -2.00 4.97
N VAL A 141 0.26 -2.22 6.28
CA VAL A 141 -0.62 -3.17 6.99
C VAL A 141 -2.10 -2.79 6.92
N HIS A 142 -2.41 -1.52 6.62
CA HIS A 142 -3.79 -1.05 6.43
C HIS A 142 -4.28 -1.16 4.99
N GLN A 143 -3.43 -1.50 4.02
CA GLN A 143 -3.86 -1.81 2.66
C GLN A 143 -4.38 -3.26 2.60
N PRO A 144 -5.65 -3.47 2.27
CA PRO A 144 -6.26 -4.81 2.35
C PRO A 144 -5.48 -5.89 1.59
N LEU A 145 -4.99 -5.60 0.40
CA LEU A 145 -4.31 -6.59 -0.43
C LEU A 145 -2.84 -6.83 -0.03
N HIS A 146 -2.28 -6.04 0.91
CA HIS A 146 -1.02 -6.39 1.58
C HIS A 146 -1.17 -7.56 2.56
N LEU A 147 -2.40 -7.89 2.94
CA LEU A 147 -2.81 -9.10 3.65
C LEU A 147 -3.63 -10.01 2.70
N GLY A 148 -3.33 -9.94 1.40
CA GLY A 148 -4.02 -10.67 0.35
C GLY A 148 -3.60 -12.15 0.25
N ASN A 149 -4.06 -12.83 -0.79
CA ASN A 149 -3.74 -14.23 -1.00
C ASN A 149 -2.30 -14.41 -1.51
N LEU A 150 -1.61 -15.41 -0.97
CA LEU A 150 -0.25 -15.77 -1.39
C LEU A 150 -0.20 -16.14 -2.89
N LYS A 151 -1.17 -16.96 -3.35
CA LYS A 151 -1.24 -17.50 -4.71
C LYS A 151 -1.29 -16.43 -5.80
N ASP A 152 -1.98 -15.32 -5.56
CA ASP A 152 -2.14 -14.24 -6.53
C ASP A 152 -1.30 -13.00 -6.20
N ARG A 153 -0.40 -13.12 -5.22
CA ARG A 153 0.50 -12.06 -4.78
C ARG A 153 -0.29 -10.81 -4.34
N GLY A 154 -1.30 -11.01 -3.50
CA GLY A 154 -2.17 -9.95 -3.04
C GLY A 154 -2.97 -9.29 -4.18
N GLY A 155 -3.46 -10.05 -5.15
CA GLY A 155 -4.16 -9.53 -6.33
C GLY A 155 -3.24 -8.96 -7.42
N GLY A 156 -1.92 -9.07 -7.27
CA GLY A 156 -0.94 -8.57 -8.23
C GLY A 156 -1.00 -9.27 -9.59
N THR A 157 -1.47 -10.52 -9.65
CA THR A 157 -1.62 -11.30 -10.89
C THR A 157 -3.02 -11.17 -11.51
N LEU A 158 -3.99 -10.63 -10.78
CA LEU A 158 -5.37 -10.45 -11.27
C LEU A 158 -5.45 -9.18 -12.12
N ARG A 159 -5.76 -9.33 -13.43
CA ARG A 159 -5.73 -8.25 -14.42
C ARG A 159 -7.12 -7.77 -14.77
N PHE A 160 -7.24 -6.45 -14.91
CA PHE A 160 -8.49 -5.76 -15.28
C PHE A 160 -8.20 -4.63 -16.26
N LEU A 161 -9.23 -4.22 -17.00
CA LEU A 161 -9.24 -2.94 -17.71
C LEU A 161 -9.89 -1.88 -16.82
N TYR A 162 -9.17 -0.81 -16.55
CA TYR A 162 -9.68 0.34 -15.81
C TYR A 162 -9.34 1.63 -16.52
N LYS A 163 -10.35 2.42 -16.87
CA LYS A 163 -10.21 3.66 -17.67
C LYS A 163 -9.47 3.45 -19.00
N GLY A 164 -9.63 2.27 -19.62
CA GLY A 164 -8.98 1.92 -20.89
C GLY A 164 -7.56 1.36 -20.76
N GLU A 165 -7.00 1.27 -19.56
CA GLU A 165 -5.64 0.76 -19.32
C GLU A 165 -5.67 -0.59 -18.61
N ALA A 166 -4.74 -1.49 -18.99
CA ALA A 166 -4.56 -2.77 -18.31
C ALA A 166 -3.87 -2.55 -16.96
N THR A 167 -4.47 -3.06 -15.89
CA THR A 167 -3.97 -2.89 -14.53
C THR A 167 -4.15 -4.16 -13.69
N SER A 168 -3.58 -4.21 -12.49
CA SER A 168 -3.82 -5.27 -11.53
C SER A 168 -4.81 -4.85 -10.45
N LEU A 169 -5.45 -5.84 -9.79
CA LEU A 169 -6.29 -5.57 -8.63
C LEU A 169 -5.49 -4.86 -7.53
N HIS A 170 -4.27 -5.32 -7.28
CA HIS A 170 -3.38 -4.70 -6.29
C HIS A 170 -3.15 -3.20 -6.57
N TYR A 171 -2.72 -2.86 -7.80
CA TYR A 171 -2.49 -1.46 -8.18
C TYR A 171 -3.75 -0.59 -8.05
N LEU A 172 -4.93 -1.13 -8.35
CA LEU A 172 -6.19 -0.40 -8.17
C LEU A 172 -6.40 -0.01 -6.70
N TRP A 173 -6.09 -0.93 -5.78
CA TRP A 173 -6.22 -0.69 -4.34
C TRP A 173 -5.11 0.17 -3.76
N ASP A 174 -3.92 0.18 -4.35
CA ASP A 174 -2.82 1.07 -3.93
C ASP A 174 -3.11 2.55 -4.17
N GLY A 175 -3.99 2.85 -5.11
CA GLY A 175 -4.33 4.24 -5.39
C GLY A 175 -5.12 4.48 -6.68
N GLY A 176 -5.20 3.47 -7.57
CA GLY A 176 -5.93 3.59 -8.83
C GLY A 176 -7.42 3.90 -8.67
N LEU A 177 -8.04 3.42 -7.59
CA LEU A 177 -9.43 3.72 -7.24
C LEU A 177 -9.60 5.08 -6.60
N ILE A 178 -8.56 5.70 -6.05
CA ILE A 178 -8.69 6.98 -5.35
C ILE A 178 -8.94 8.09 -6.37
N ASP A 179 -9.87 8.96 -6.03
CA ASP A 179 -10.08 10.21 -6.71
C ASP A 179 -9.46 11.32 -5.86
N TRP A 180 -8.24 11.70 -6.21
CA TRP A 180 -7.51 12.74 -5.49
C TRP A 180 -8.12 14.14 -5.70
N GLY A 181 -8.87 14.34 -6.80
CA GLY A 181 -9.40 15.63 -7.19
C GLY A 181 -8.29 16.66 -7.45
N GLU A 182 -8.68 17.92 -7.47
CA GLU A 182 -7.76 19.07 -7.67
C GLU A 182 -7.24 19.68 -6.36
N ILE A 183 -7.47 19.03 -5.22
CA ILE A 183 -7.04 19.51 -3.91
C ILE A 183 -5.67 18.98 -3.53
N SER A 184 -4.91 19.73 -2.73
CA SER A 184 -3.63 19.23 -2.20
C SER A 184 -3.84 18.01 -1.29
N LEU A 185 -2.82 17.14 -1.18
CA LEU A 185 -2.85 15.97 -0.30
C LEU A 185 -3.09 16.35 1.17
N LEU A 186 -2.55 17.50 1.61
CA LEU A 186 -2.79 18.03 2.94
C LEU A 186 -4.28 18.36 3.16
N LYS A 187 -4.93 18.99 2.18
CA LYS A 187 -6.38 19.25 2.23
C LYS A 187 -7.20 17.98 2.16
N TYR A 188 -6.74 16.98 1.39
CA TYR A 188 -7.37 15.66 1.34
C TYR A 188 -7.31 14.98 2.71
N ALA A 189 -6.13 14.95 3.33
CA ALA A 189 -5.92 14.41 4.68
C ALA A 189 -6.80 15.14 5.72
N ALA A 190 -6.83 16.47 5.71
CA ALA A 190 -7.67 17.25 6.61
C ALA A 190 -9.17 16.93 6.44
N ARG A 191 -9.64 16.72 5.20
CA ARG A 191 -11.03 16.32 4.92
C ARG A 191 -11.37 14.94 5.48
N LEU A 192 -10.45 13.99 5.40
CA LEU A 192 -10.63 12.66 5.98
C LEU A 192 -10.64 12.75 7.50
N ASN A 193 -9.65 13.42 8.07
CA ASN A 193 -9.48 13.57 9.52
C ASN A 193 -10.65 14.32 10.17
N GLY A 194 -11.19 15.34 9.53
CA GLY A 194 -12.33 16.12 10.05
C GLY A 194 -13.66 15.35 10.14
N ARG A 195 -13.69 14.09 9.71
CA ARG A 195 -14.85 13.19 9.82
C ARG A 195 -14.70 12.17 10.95
N VAL A 196 -13.54 12.13 11.59
CA VAL A 196 -13.24 11.17 12.66
C VAL A 196 -13.75 11.71 13.99
N SER A 197 -14.55 10.93 14.67
CA SER A 197 -15.01 11.23 16.03
C SER A 197 -13.96 10.85 17.08
N GLU A 198 -14.01 11.48 18.25
CA GLU A 198 -13.14 11.12 19.40
C GLU A 198 -13.32 9.65 19.82
N ALA A 199 -14.54 9.13 19.71
CA ALA A 199 -14.82 7.72 20.01
C ALA A 199 -14.12 6.77 19.04
N GLU A 200 -14.05 7.11 17.73
CA GLU A 200 -13.30 6.34 16.74
C GLU A 200 -11.80 6.42 17.00
N VAL A 201 -11.26 7.61 17.29
CA VAL A 201 -9.84 7.77 17.67
C VAL A 201 -9.51 6.88 18.86
N SER A 202 -10.33 6.92 19.93
CA SER A 202 -10.15 6.09 21.12
C SER A 202 -10.17 4.59 20.79
N THR A 203 -11.18 4.15 20.01
CA THR A 203 -11.34 2.73 19.63
C THR A 203 -10.14 2.25 18.79
N TRP A 204 -9.74 3.03 17.79
CA TRP A 204 -8.63 2.64 16.91
C TRP A 204 -7.28 2.62 17.62
N SER A 205 -7.09 3.49 18.60
CA SER A 205 -5.87 3.56 19.43
C SER A 205 -5.68 2.35 20.35
N LEU A 206 -6.74 1.63 20.68
CA LEU A 206 -6.66 0.43 21.54
C LEU A 206 -6.33 -0.86 20.76
N SER A 207 -6.36 -0.82 19.42
CA SER A 207 -6.16 -2.00 18.59
C SER A 207 -4.67 -2.32 18.38
N THR A 208 -4.36 -3.60 18.21
CA THR A 208 -3.02 -4.14 18.01
C THR A 208 -2.66 -4.26 16.53
N VAL A 209 -1.37 -4.49 16.21
CA VAL A 209 -0.91 -4.75 14.84
C VAL A 209 -1.59 -5.98 14.25
N SER A 210 -1.84 -7.02 15.07
CA SER A 210 -2.57 -8.22 14.64
C SER A 210 -4.04 -7.90 14.31
N ASP A 211 -4.68 -7.01 15.06
CA ASP A 211 -6.04 -6.54 14.74
C ASP A 211 -6.05 -5.80 13.41
N TRP A 212 -5.06 -4.92 13.14
CA TRP A 212 -4.95 -4.19 11.88
C TRP A 212 -4.77 -5.13 10.68
N ALA A 213 -3.95 -6.18 10.85
CA ALA A 213 -3.76 -7.23 9.86
C ALA A 213 -5.06 -8.00 9.60
N ASN A 214 -5.76 -8.41 10.63
CA ASN A 214 -7.04 -9.14 10.52
C ASN A 214 -8.14 -8.31 9.88
N GLU A 215 -8.23 -7.01 10.22
CA GLU A 215 -9.12 -6.07 9.53
C GLU A 215 -8.81 -5.99 8.04
N SER A 216 -7.53 -5.82 7.67
CA SER A 216 -7.10 -5.77 6.27
C SER A 216 -7.40 -7.07 5.55
N ARG A 217 -7.11 -8.23 6.16
CA ARG A 217 -7.44 -9.54 5.60
C ARG A 217 -8.94 -9.71 5.37
N SER A 218 -9.76 -9.35 6.35
CA SER A 218 -11.22 -9.41 6.22
C SER A 218 -11.72 -8.53 5.07
N LEU A 219 -11.19 -7.31 4.93
CA LEU A 219 -11.55 -6.40 3.84
C LEU A 219 -11.05 -6.88 2.47
N ALA A 220 -9.87 -7.50 2.41
CA ALA A 220 -9.38 -8.14 1.20
C ALA A 220 -10.39 -9.19 0.71
N LEU A 221 -10.75 -10.14 1.58
CA LEU A 221 -11.63 -11.25 1.21
C LEU A 221 -13.08 -10.81 0.93
N LYS A 222 -13.63 -9.91 1.74
CA LYS A 222 -15.04 -9.49 1.63
C LYS A 222 -15.29 -8.42 0.57
N VAL A 223 -14.28 -7.60 0.25
CA VAL A 223 -14.46 -6.45 -0.64
C VAL A 223 -13.47 -6.43 -1.79
N ALA A 224 -12.15 -6.48 -1.53
CA ALA A 224 -11.19 -6.30 -2.61
C ALA A 224 -11.27 -7.43 -3.65
N TYR A 225 -11.41 -8.66 -3.23
CA TYR A 225 -11.57 -9.83 -4.10
C TYR A 225 -13.00 -10.04 -4.62
N SER A 226 -14.00 -9.27 -4.18
CA SER A 226 -15.38 -9.40 -4.65
C SER A 226 -15.64 -8.73 -6.01
N VAL A 227 -14.68 -8.81 -6.92
CA VAL A 227 -14.81 -8.31 -8.28
C VAL A 227 -15.66 -9.26 -9.09
N ASP A 228 -16.70 -8.75 -9.74
CA ASP A 228 -17.58 -9.53 -10.61
C ASP A 228 -16.83 -10.02 -11.86
N LYS A 229 -17.35 -11.10 -12.48
CA LYS A 229 -16.77 -11.65 -13.73
C LYS A 229 -16.80 -10.65 -14.88
N GLU A 230 -17.77 -9.75 -14.88
CA GLU A 230 -17.92 -8.66 -15.84
C GLU A 230 -16.92 -7.51 -15.60
N GLY A 231 -16.18 -7.54 -14.46
CA GLY A 231 -15.15 -6.56 -14.12
C GLY A 231 -15.55 -5.54 -13.05
N LEU A 232 -15.00 -4.33 -13.15
CA LEU A 232 -15.10 -3.29 -12.12
C LEU A 232 -16.42 -2.50 -12.26
N SER A 233 -17.47 -2.89 -11.55
CA SER A 233 -18.72 -2.15 -11.52
C SER A 233 -18.58 -0.78 -10.81
N LYS A 234 -19.50 0.16 -11.11
CA LYS A 234 -19.54 1.47 -10.40
C LYS A 234 -19.74 1.29 -8.89
N ALA A 235 -20.51 0.28 -8.48
CA ALA A 235 -20.75 -0.03 -7.07
C ALA A 235 -19.47 -0.52 -6.39
N TYR A 236 -18.71 -1.41 -7.03
CA TYR A 236 -17.42 -1.88 -6.55
C TYR A 236 -16.43 -0.72 -6.38
N ILE A 237 -16.29 0.14 -7.39
CA ILE A 237 -15.40 1.30 -7.35
C ILE A 237 -15.77 2.24 -6.20
N LYS A 238 -17.06 2.53 -6.03
CA LYS A 238 -17.54 3.38 -4.93
C LYS A 238 -17.20 2.77 -3.57
N ARG A 239 -17.52 1.49 -3.38
CA ARG A 239 -17.23 0.76 -2.14
C ARG A 239 -15.75 0.69 -1.85
N GLY A 240 -14.92 0.41 -2.86
CA GLY A 240 -13.45 0.40 -2.75
C GLY A 240 -12.91 1.75 -2.26
N ARG A 241 -13.39 2.88 -2.81
CA ARG A 241 -13.00 4.23 -2.38
C ARG A 241 -13.37 4.52 -0.93
N GLU A 242 -14.56 4.11 -0.49
CA GLU A 242 -15.00 4.29 0.90
C GLU A 242 -14.08 3.53 1.85
N ILE A 243 -13.74 2.29 1.54
CA ILE A 243 -12.82 1.46 2.33
C ILE A 243 -11.41 2.05 2.34
N ILE A 244 -10.89 2.45 1.19
CA ILE A 244 -9.56 3.06 1.08
C ILE A 244 -9.49 4.30 1.98
N ASN A 245 -10.47 5.20 1.91
CA ASN A 245 -10.51 6.40 2.74
C ASN A 245 -10.53 6.07 4.23
N LEU A 246 -11.32 5.08 4.64
CA LEU A 246 -11.35 4.60 6.02
C LEU A 246 -9.98 4.07 6.44
N ARG A 247 -9.35 3.22 5.63
CA ARG A 247 -8.05 2.60 5.97
C ARG A 247 -6.90 3.61 6.03
N LEU A 248 -6.89 4.61 5.14
CA LEU A 248 -5.92 5.72 5.20
C LEU A 248 -6.07 6.51 6.51
N THR A 249 -7.32 6.73 6.94
CA THR A 249 -7.60 7.47 8.18
C THR A 249 -7.19 6.68 9.41
N GLN A 250 -7.58 5.41 9.49
CA GLN A 250 -7.18 4.50 10.57
C GLN A 250 -5.66 4.38 10.68
N ALA A 251 -4.97 4.23 9.55
CA ALA A 251 -3.51 4.16 9.51
C ALA A 251 -2.86 5.41 10.10
N GLY A 252 -3.35 6.61 9.76
CA GLY A 252 -2.81 7.87 10.30
C GLY A 252 -3.00 8.00 11.80
N VAL A 253 -4.21 7.74 12.31
CA VAL A 253 -4.51 7.78 13.76
C VAL A 253 -3.68 6.76 14.53
N ARG A 254 -3.60 5.52 14.04
CA ARG A 254 -2.86 4.42 14.67
C ARG A 254 -1.34 4.64 14.63
N LEU A 255 -0.82 5.21 13.54
CA LEU A 255 0.59 5.61 13.46
C LEU A 255 0.94 6.66 14.52
N ALA A 256 0.13 7.69 14.66
CA ALA A 256 0.35 8.70 15.68
C ALA A 256 0.27 8.11 17.09
N HIS A 257 -0.72 7.26 17.37
CA HIS A 257 -0.84 6.58 18.68
C HIS A 257 0.40 5.73 18.99
N LEU A 258 0.86 4.93 18.01
CA LEU A 258 2.07 4.12 18.14
C LEU A 258 3.29 4.99 18.46
N LEU A 259 3.51 6.06 17.70
CA LEU A 259 4.64 6.97 17.91
C LEU A 259 4.54 7.72 19.25
N ASN A 260 3.37 8.18 19.63
CA ASN A 260 3.11 8.77 20.94
C ASN A 260 3.44 7.80 22.09
N THR A 261 3.20 6.50 21.90
CA THR A 261 3.47 5.47 22.92
C THR A 261 4.94 5.10 22.99
N VAL A 262 5.64 4.98 21.84
CA VAL A 262 7.03 4.50 21.81
C VAL A 262 8.06 5.61 22.03
N LEU A 263 7.70 6.87 21.83
CA LEU A 263 8.60 8.03 21.98
C LEU A 263 8.34 8.85 23.24
N THR A 264 7.30 8.55 24.03
CA THR A 264 7.10 9.17 25.36
C THR A 264 7.87 8.34 26.40
N PHE A 265 8.79 8.96 27.11
CA PHE A 265 9.63 8.39 28.18
C PHE A 265 9.09 8.81 29.53
#